data_88f3bd08643eb74adfe3d0ae1d5d94cb
#
_entry.id   88f3bd08643eb74adfe3d0ae1d5d94cb
#
_cell.length_a   1.000
_cell.length_b   1.000
_cell.length_c   1.000
_cell.angle_alpha   90.00
_cell.angle_beta   90.00
_cell.angle_gamma   90.00
#
_symmetry.space_group_name_H-M   'P 1'
#
loop_
_entity.id
_entity.type
_entity.pdbx_description
1 polymer ?
#
loop_
_entity_poly.entity_id
_entity_poly.type
_entity_poly.pdbx_seq_one_letter_code
_entity_poly.pdbx_strand_id
1 'polypeptide(L)'
;MTKEYASIVEHIFRENYKPGATEFSFTRADIVRAAQASGVELPKNLGDVIYSFRYRTPLPPSVSGTAPSGKAWMIQPAGRSRYRFVLVNADLARIVPNPNLTETKIPDATPGLVSRYALDDEQALLARVRYNRLIDMFTGAVCYSLQNHLRTTVPGIGQIETDELYVGVDRHGVHYVFPVQAKGSHPKGRQEQASLVQVEQDAAMCARKFPGLLCRPIVAQFIQPDLVALLMFGRTDSGEWVLMAEKHYRLTPADQVTPEDLQRYREPLEN
;
A
#
# COMPACT_ATOMS: atom_id res chain seq x y z
N MET A 1 -19.01 14.19 -9.89
CA MET A 1 -18.59 12.76 -9.96
C MET A 1 -18.33 12.14 -8.59
N THR A 2 -17.35 12.57 -7.77
CA THR A 2 -17.05 11.87 -6.51
C THR A 2 -18.15 11.99 -5.43
N LYS A 3 -18.85 13.12 -5.37
CA LYS A 3 -19.99 13.30 -4.44
C LYS A 3 -21.22 12.47 -4.82
N GLU A 4 -21.43 12.25 -6.09
CA GLU A 4 -22.54 11.44 -6.63
C GLU A 4 -22.33 9.96 -6.31
N TYR A 5 -21.10 9.44 -6.46
CA TYR A 5 -20.79 8.06 -6.11
C TYR A 5 -20.83 7.79 -4.60
N ALA A 6 -20.68 8.84 -3.76
CA ALA A 6 -20.82 8.71 -2.32
C ALA A 6 -22.22 8.21 -1.94
N SER A 7 -23.27 8.77 -2.55
CA SER A 7 -24.66 8.35 -2.28
C SER A 7 -24.92 6.89 -2.65
N ILE A 8 -24.30 6.38 -3.72
CA ILE A 8 -24.38 4.96 -4.09
C ILE A 8 -23.78 4.09 -2.99
N VAL A 9 -22.57 4.44 -2.52
CA VAL A 9 -21.87 3.67 -1.48
C VAL A 9 -22.63 3.72 -0.15
N GLU A 10 -23.17 4.88 0.22
CA GLU A 10 -24.02 5.04 1.41
C GLU A 10 -25.29 4.19 1.34
N HIS A 11 -25.92 4.15 0.18
CA HIS A 11 -27.14 3.37 -0.04
C HIS A 11 -26.85 1.87 0.09
N ILE A 12 -25.79 1.36 -0.58
CA ILE A 12 -25.36 -0.04 -0.48
C ILE A 12 -25.05 -0.39 0.98
N PHE A 13 -24.31 0.50 1.68
CA PHE A 13 -23.95 0.25 3.07
C PHE A 13 -25.20 0.14 3.94
N ARG A 14 -26.12 1.09 3.86
CA ARG A 14 -27.34 1.13 4.66
C ARG A 14 -28.26 -0.06 4.45
N GLU A 15 -28.35 -0.56 3.21
CA GLU A 15 -29.19 -1.74 2.89
C GLU A 15 -28.62 -3.05 3.48
N ASN A 16 -27.29 -3.16 3.58
CA ASN A 16 -26.65 -4.44 3.93
C ASN A 16 -26.06 -4.46 5.34
N TYR A 17 -25.78 -3.29 5.93
CA TYR A 17 -25.17 -3.21 7.24
C TYR A 17 -26.16 -3.56 8.35
N LYS A 18 -25.71 -4.41 9.27
CA LYS A 18 -26.39 -4.70 10.54
C LYS A 18 -25.47 -4.30 11.69
N PRO A 19 -25.99 -3.68 12.75
CA PRO A 19 -25.19 -3.34 13.93
C PRO A 19 -24.41 -4.55 14.44
N GLY A 20 -23.10 -4.38 14.68
CA GLY A 20 -22.20 -5.44 15.11
C GLY A 20 -21.60 -6.29 13.99
N ALA A 21 -21.99 -6.09 12.72
CA ALA A 21 -21.33 -6.76 11.60
C ALA A 21 -19.90 -6.28 11.44
N THR A 22 -18.97 -7.21 11.23
CA THR A 22 -17.55 -6.92 10.92
C THR A 22 -17.25 -7.02 9.44
N GLU A 23 -18.11 -7.70 8.68
CA GLU A 23 -18.07 -7.75 7.21
C GLU A 23 -19.45 -8.05 6.63
N PHE A 24 -19.65 -7.64 5.39
CA PHE A 24 -20.80 -8.03 4.56
C PHE A 24 -20.50 -7.80 3.08
N SER A 25 -21.11 -8.61 2.23
CA SER A 25 -20.86 -8.61 0.78
C SER A 25 -21.92 -7.85 0.00
N PHE A 26 -21.52 -7.32 -1.16
CA PHE A 26 -22.41 -6.74 -2.16
C PHE A 26 -21.91 -7.02 -3.58
N THR A 27 -22.73 -6.78 -4.58
CA THR A 27 -22.48 -7.12 -5.98
C THR A 27 -22.59 -5.89 -6.90
N ARG A 28 -22.24 -6.06 -8.17
CA ARG A 28 -22.50 -5.02 -9.17
C ARG A 28 -24.00 -4.73 -9.36
N ALA A 29 -24.87 -5.70 -9.12
CA ALA A 29 -26.32 -5.46 -9.17
C ALA A 29 -26.76 -4.49 -8.07
N ASP A 30 -26.14 -4.57 -6.88
CA ASP A 30 -26.41 -3.64 -5.79
C ASP A 30 -25.98 -2.20 -6.16
N ILE A 31 -24.84 -2.04 -6.87
CA ILE A 31 -24.40 -0.74 -7.36
C ILE A 31 -25.44 -0.14 -8.32
N VAL A 32 -26.00 -0.95 -9.24
CA VAL A 32 -27.01 -0.48 -10.19
C VAL A 32 -28.29 -0.07 -9.45
N ARG A 33 -28.78 -0.88 -8.52
CA ARG A 33 -29.96 -0.55 -7.71
C ARG A 33 -29.77 0.72 -6.91
N ALA A 34 -28.64 0.84 -6.23
CA ALA A 34 -28.33 2.01 -5.43
C ALA A 34 -28.21 3.29 -6.27
N ALA A 35 -27.63 3.21 -7.47
CA ALA A 35 -27.57 4.33 -8.40
C ALA A 35 -28.98 4.77 -8.86
N GLN A 36 -29.84 3.83 -9.22
CA GLN A 36 -31.24 4.12 -9.57
C GLN A 36 -31.99 4.78 -8.40
N ALA A 37 -31.86 4.23 -7.20
CA ALA A 37 -32.49 4.79 -6.01
C ALA A 37 -31.97 6.19 -5.62
N SER A 38 -30.70 6.49 -5.96
CA SER A 38 -30.07 7.76 -5.68
C SER A 38 -30.17 8.78 -6.83
N GLY A 39 -30.74 8.40 -7.98
CA GLY A 39 -30.84 9.24 -9.18
C GLY A 39 -29.48 9.60 -9.79
N VAL A 40 -28.49 8.71 -9.65
CA VAL A 40 -27.12 8.92 -10.12
C VAL A 40 -26.88 8.17 -11.41
N GLU A 41 -26.33 8.84 -12.42
CA GLU A 41 -25.91 8.22 -13.66
C GLU A 41 -24.62 7.42 -13.46
N LEU A 42 -24.62 6.19 -13.92
CA LEU A 42 -23.48 5.27 -13.79
C LEU A 42 -22.47 5.45 -14.94
N PRO A 43 -21.17 5.36 -14.64
CA PRO A 43 -20.15 5.33 -15.69
C PRO A 43 -20.24 4.05 -16.52
N LYS A 44 -19.68 4.07 -17.74
CA LYS A 44 -19.59 2.86 -18.59
C LYS A 44 -18.94 1.68 -17.88
N ASN A 45 -17.94 1.94 -17.07
CA ASN A 45 -17.29 0.94 -16.21
C ASN A 45 -17.79 1.07 -14.76
N LEU A 46 -18.71 0.22 -14.34
CA LEU A 46 -19.27 0.20 -12.97
C LEU A 46 -18.18 0.01 -11.88
N GLY A 47 -17.05 -0.59 -12.24
CA GLY A 47 -15.93 -0.77 -11.33
C GLY A 47 -15.33 0.54 -10.84
N ASP A 48 -15.42 1.62 -11.62
CA ASP A 48 -14.84 2.93 -11.31
C ASP A 48 -15.48 3.57 -10.08
N VAL A 49 -16.78 3.31 -9.85
CA VAL A 49 -17.49 3.76 -8.64
C VAL A 49 -16.79 3.23 -7.39
N ILE A 50 -16.51 1.92 -7.37
CA ILE A 50 -15.91 1.26 -6.21
C ILE A 50 -14.40 1.48 -6.15
N TYR A 51 -13.72 1.54 -7.32
CA TYR A 51 -12.29 1.80 -7.41
C TYR A 51 -11.89 3.11 -6.72
N SER A 52 -12.70 4.16 -6.90
CA SER A 52 -12.47 5.45 -6.26
C SER A 52 -12.39 5.33 -4.73
N PHE A 53 -13.34 4.64 -4.10
CA PHE A 53 -13.41 4.48 -2.64
C PHE A 53 -12.43 3.45 -2.07
N ARG A 54 -11.91 2.57 -2.92
CA ARG A 54 -10.86 1.62 -2.50
C ARG A 54 -9.48 2.27 -2.41
N TYR A 55 -9.20 3.25 -3.28
CA TYR A 55 -7.82 3.73 -3.47
C TYR A 55 -7.65 5.25 -3.39
N ARG A 56 -8.68 6.04 -3.64
CA ARG A 56 -8.52 7.49 -3.87
C ARG A 56 -9.34 8.38 -2.95
N THR A 57 -10.48 7.89 -2.51
CA THR A 57 -11.49 8.72 -1.81
C THR A 57 -11.86 8.07 -0.49
N PRO A 58 -11.95 8.84 0.61
CA PRO A 58 -12.51 8.34 1.86
C PRO A 58 -13.94 7.84 1.68
N LEU A 59 -14.31 6.82 2.43
CA LEU A 59 -15.72 6.44 2.55
C LEU A 59 -16.55 7.60 3.13
N PRO A 60 -17.83 7.69 2.76
CA PRO A 60 -18.71 8.72 3.30
C PRO A 60 -18.74 8.74 4.83
N PRO A 61 -18.93 9.93 5.47
CA PRO A 61 -19.00 10.03 6.93
C PRO A 61 -20.07 9.17 7.57
N SER A 62 -21.21 8.98 6.91
CA SER A 62 -22.30 8.10 7.33
C SER A 62 -21.89 6.61 7.41
N VAL A 63 -20.93 6.19 6.59
CA VAL A 63 -20.36 4.85 6.60
C VAL A 63 -19.22 4.77 7.62
N SER A 64 -18.23 5.66 7.52
CA SER A 64 -17.07 5.64 8.40
C SER A 64 -17.41 5.86 9.88
N GLY A 65 -18.43 6.66 10.18
CA GLY A 65 -18.91 6.90 11.54
C GLY A 65 -19.54 5.69 12.24
N THR A 66 -19.84 4.60 11.52
CA THR A 66 -20.34 3.35 12.11
C THR A 66 -19.23 2.41 12.58
N ALA A 67 -17.97 2.69 12.23
CA ALA A 67 -16.85 1.87 12.65
C ALA A 67 -16.56 2.07 14.15
N PRO A 68 -16.28 0.99 14.90
CA PRO A 68 -15.81 1.10 16.28
C PRO A 68 -14.49 1.87 16.39
N SER A 69 -14.18 2.37 17.59
CA SER A 69 -12.91 3.04 17.86
C SER A 69 -11.71 2.15 17.47
N GLY A 70 -10.73 2.75 16.79
CA GLY A 70 -9.54 2.04 16.29
C GLY A 70 -9.77 1.17 15.05
N LYS A 71 -10.99 1.13 14.51
CA LYS A 71 -11.35 0.38 13.30
C LYS A 71 -11.81 1.33 12.18
N ALA A 72 -11.71 0.86 10.95
CA ALA A 72 -12.23 1.55 9.77
C ALA A 72 -12.84 0.57 8.79
N TRP A 73 -13.89 1.01 8.10
CA TRP A 73 -14.46 0.25 6.99
C TRP A 73 -13.57 0.37 5.74
N MET A 74 -13.42 -0.76 5.06
CA MET A 74 -12.80 -0.82 3.73
C MET A 74 -13.67 -1.62 2.77
N ILE A 75 -13.53 -1.33 1.48
CA ILE A 75 -14.13 -2.14 0.41
C ILE A 75 -13.04 -3.03 -0.18
N GLN A 76 -13.23 -4.33 -0.12
CA GLN A 76 -12.36 -5.34 -0.71
C GLN A 76 -13.05 -6.07 -1.87
N PRO A 77 -12.27 -6.59 -2.85
CA PRO A 77 -12.82 -7.53 -3.83
C PRO A 77 -13.17 -8.86 -3.16
N ALA A 78 -14.26 -9.46 -3.60
CA ALA A 78 -14.73 -10.78 -3.13
C ALA A 78 -15.03 -11.72 -4.30
N GLY A 79 -14.31 -11.55 -5.43
CA GLY A 79 -14.49 -12.31 -6.66
C GLY A 79 -15.03 -11.49 -7.83
N ARG A 80 -15.33 -12.16 -8.93
CA ARG A 80 -15.83 -11.48 -10.13
C ARG A 80 -17.16 -10.77 -9.84
N SER A 81 -17.19 -9.45 -10.01
CA SER A 81 -18.37 -8.61 -9.79
C SER A 81 -18.93 -8.65 -8.35
N ARG A 82 -18.12 -9.06 -7.39
CA ARG A 82 -18.46 -9.11 -5.97
C ARG A 82 -17.46 -8.30 -5.15
N TYR A 83 -17.97 -7.65 -4.13
CA TYR A 83 -17.23 -6.82 -3.19
C TYR A 83 -17.70 -7.12 -1.78
N ARG A 84 -16.91 -6.73 -0.80
CA ARG A 84 -17.32 -6.76 0.61
C ARG A 84 -16.85 -5.50 1.33
N PHE A 85 -17.65 -5.02 2.24
CA PHE A 85 -17.18 -4.13 3.30
C PHE A 85 -16.57 -5.00 4.39
N VAL A 86 -15.45 -4.55 4.95
CA VAL A 86 -14.75 -5.23 6.05
C VAL A 86 -14.19 -4.21 7.01
N LEU A 87 -14.28 -4.47 8.31
CA LEU A 87 -13.62 -3.71 9.37
C LEU A 87 -12.17 -4.14 9.50
N VAL A 88 -11.27 -3.17 9.41
CA VAL A 88 -9.81 -3.36 9.59
C VAL A 88 -9.30 -2.40 10.67
N ASN A 89 -8.06 -2.59 11.14
CA ASN A 89 -7.40 -1.58 11.97
C ASN A 89 -7.29 -0.27 11.20
N ALA A 90 -7.63 0.84 11.84
CA ALA A 90 -7.72 2.15 11.18
C ALA A 90 -6.40 2.56 10.53
N ASP A 91 -5.26 2.27 11.17
CA ASP A 91 -3.93 2.59 10.67
C ASP A 91 -3.56 1.82 9.38
N LEU A 92 -4.21 0.67 9.13
CA LEU A 92 -3.99 -0.14 7.92
C LEU A 92 -4.97 0.20 6.80
N ALA A 93 -6.10 0.84 7.13
CA ALA A 93 -7.06 1.30 6.13
C ALA A 93 -6.43 2.35 5.19
N ARG A 94 -5.55 3.18 5.76
CA ARG A 94 -4.72 4.15 5.06
C ARG A 94 -3.32 4.10 5.65
N ILE A 95 -2.39 3.59 4.88
CA ILE A 95 -1.01 3.47 5.28
C ILE A 95 -0.33 4.82 5.06
N VAL A 96 0.07 5.44 6.17
CA VAL A 96 0.75 6.74 6.20
C VAL A 96 2.04 6.58 7.00
N PRO A 97 3.19 7.02 6.45
CA PRO A 97 4.44 7.01 7.20
C PRO A 97 4.34 7.79 8.52
N ASN A 98 4.94 7.25 9.57
CA ASN A 98 4.97 7.90 10.88
C ASN A 98 5.88 9.14 10.86
N PRO A 99 5.35 10.36 10.98
CA PRO A 99 6.16 11.58 10.83
C PRO A 99 7.20 11.78 11.95
N ASN A 100 7.12 11.00 13.03
CA ASN A 100 8.01 11.12 14.20
C ASN A 100 9.20 10.16 14.15
N LEU A 101 9.30 9.31 13.10
CA LEU A 101 10.45 8.41 12.99
C LEU A 101 11.71 9.15 12.60
N THR A 102 12.81 8.76 13.27
CA THR A 102 14.14 9.28 12.97
C THR A 102 14.58 8.84 11.58
N GLU A 103 15.01 9.78 10.76
CA GLU A 103 15.56 9.54 9.44
C GLU A 103 16.97 8.94 9.51
N THR A 104 17.26 8.02 8.60
CA THR A 104 18.61 7.52 8.37
C THR A 104 19.17 8.15 7.09
N LYS A 105 20.19 9.00 7.20
CA LYS A 105 20.88 9.56 6.04
C LYS A 105 21.77 8.51 5.41
N ILE A 106 21.69 8.38 4.10
CA ILE A 106 22.57 7.54 3.29
C ILE A 106 23.07 8.32 2.07
N PRO A 107 24.31 8.08 1.63
CA PRO A 107 24.78 8.66 0.36
C PRO A 107 23.90 8.26 -0.81
N ASP A 108 23.40 9.24 -1.59
CA ASP A 108 22.60 8.94 -2.78
C ASP A 108 23.48 8.33 -3.89
N ALA A 109 23.24 7.05 -4.16
CA ALA A 109 23.91 6.30 -5.22
C ALA A 109 23.13 6.32 -6.55
N THR A 110 22.08 7.11 -6.66
CA THR A 110 21.31 7.26 -7.91
C THR A 110 22.19 7.90 -8.97
N PRO A 111 22.37 7.28 -10.15
CA PRO A 111 23.17 7.88 -11.20
C PRO A 111 22.67 9.28 -11.57
N GLY A 112 23.59 10.25 -11.68
CA GLY A 112 23.23 11.65 -11.94
C GLY A 112 22.38 11.84 -13.20
N LEU A 113 22.59 11.01 -14.22
CA LEU A 113 21.77 11.02 -15.43
C LEU A 113 20.32 10.60 -15.13
N VAL A 114 20.11 9.62 -14.26
CA VAL A 114 18.77 9.18 -13.83
C VAL A 114 18.12 10.29 -13.00
N SER A 115 18.82 10.81 -11.99
CA SER A 115 18.30 11.89 -11.14
C SER A 115 17.92 13.14 -11.95
N ARG A 116 18.65 13.45 -13.02
CA ARG A 116 18.39 14.62 -13.87
C ARG A 116 17.08 14.54 -14.64
N TYR A 117 16.67 13.34 -15.05
CA TYR A 117 15.51 13.12 -15.93
C TYR A 117 14.38 12.35 -15.24
N ALA A 118 14.55 11.93 -13.98
CA ALA A 118 13.50 11.32 -13.22
C ALA A 118 12.36 12.31 -12.98
N LEU A 119 11.13 11.84 -13.16
CA LEU A 119 9.94 12.55 -12.76
C LEU A 119 9.68 12.25 -11.28
N ASP A 120 8.90 13.09 -10.57
CA ASP A 120 8.54 12.86 -9.17
C ASP A 120 7.32 11.90 -9.07
N ASP A 121 7.43 10.77 -9.74
CA ASP A 121 6.39 9.74 -9.82
C ASP A 121 6.85 8.42 -9.17
N GLU A 122 5.98 7.42 -9.23
CA GLU A 122 6.25 6.08 -8.69
C GLU A 122 7.46 5.41 -9.35
N GLN A 123 7.74 5.68 -10.64
CA GLN A 123 8.89 5.13 -11.35
C GLN A 123 10.20 5.73 -10.88
N ALA A 124 10.22 7.04 -10.62
CA ALA A 124 11.36 7.73 -10.03
C ALA A 124 11.66 7.19 -8.64
N LEU A 125 10.62 6.93 -7.84
CA LEU A 125 10.75 6.31 -6.52
C LEU A 125 11.39 4.91 -6.63
N LEU A 126 10.86 4.06 -7.49
CA LEU A 126 11.41 2.70 -7.68
C LEU A 126 12.84 2.71 -8.18
N ALA A 127 13.22 3.66 -9.06
CA ALA A 127 14.59 3.84 -9.48
C ALA A 127 15.51 4.17 -8.28
N ARG A 128 15.12 5.13 -7.44
CA ARG A 128 15.89 5.49 -6.23
C ARG A 128 16.00 4.33 -5.25
N VAL A 129 14.89 3.63 -4.99
CA VAL A 129 14.86 2.42 -4.14
C VAL A 129 15.87 1.38 -4.63
N ARG A 130 15.92 1.14 -5.94
CA ARG A 130 16.79 0.15 -6.58
C ARG A 130 18.27 0.57 -6.56
N TYR A 131 18.59 1.77 -7.03
CA TYR A 131 19.99 2.24 -7.11
C TYR A 131 20.63 2.39 -5.73
N ASN A 132 19.84 2.77 -4.73
CA ASN A 132 20.30 2.91 -3.36
C ASN A 132 20.20 1.61 -2.54
N ARG A 133 19.79 0.50 -3.14
CA ARG A 133 19.68 -0.81 -2.44
C ARG A 133 18.81 -0.72 -1.18
N LEU A 134 17.74 0.10 -1.21
CA LEU A 134 16.96 0.35 0.01
C LEU A 134 16.22 -0.90 0.51
N ILE A 135 15.78 -1.80 -0.40
CA ILE A 135 15.14 -3.05 0.01
C ILE A 135 16.12 -3.94 0.76
N ASP A 136 17.36 -4.05 0.29
CA ASP A 136 18.40 -4.84 0.96
C ASP A 136 18.71 -4.32 2.36
N MET A 137 18.91 -3.00 2.48
CA MET A 137 19.20 -2.36 3.79
C MET A 137 18.02 -2.49 4.76
N PHE A 138 16.81 -2.36 4.24
CA PHE A 138 15.61 -2.41 5.05
C PHE A 138 15.28 -3.81 5.56
N THR A 139 15.47 -4.82 4.70
CA THR A 139 15.09 -6.21 5.00
C THR A 139 16.22 -7.02 5.65
N GLY A 140 17.47 -6.56 5.49
CA GLY A 140 18.65 -7.33 5.90
C GLY A 140 18.90 -8.58 5.02
N ALA A 141 18.27 -8.65 3.84
CA ALA A 141 18.45 -9.74 2.87
C ALA A 141 19.13 -9.19 1.62
N VAL A 142 19.85 -10.06 0.90
CA VAL A 142 20.36 -9.74 -0.44
C VAL A 142 19.21 -9.89 -1.42
N CYS A 143 18.79 -8.78 -2.01
CA CYS A 143 17.58 -8.71 -2.84
C CYS A 143 17.90 -8.40 -4.30
N TYR A 144 17.10 -9.00 -5.19
CA TYR A 144 17.17 -8.78 -6.64
C TYR A 144 15.79 -8.42 -7.16
N SER A 145 15.71 -7.34 -7.96
CA SER A 145 14.49 -7.00 -8.69
C SER A 145 14.21 -8.11 -9.71
N LEU A 146 13.08 -8.77 -9.56
CA LEU A 146 12.66 -9.86 -10.43
C LEU A 146 11.80 -9.39 -11.59
N GLN A 147 10.86 -8.49 -11.30
CA GLN A 147 9.91 -7.99 -12.30
C GLN A 147 9.30 -6.66 -11.89
N ASN A 148 9.10 -5.76 -12.87
CA ASN A 148 8.36 -4.51 -12.73
C ASN A 148 6.97 -4.67 -13.35
N HIS A 149 5.97 -3.95 -12.81
CA HIS A 149 4.59 -3.93 -13.28
C HIS A 149 4.01 -5.33 -13.52
N LEU A 150 4.10 -6.18 -12.50
CA LEU A 150 3.51 -7.51 -12.58
C LEU A 150 1.99 -7.41 -12.52
N ARG A 151 1.35 -7.63 -13.67
CA ARG A 151 -0.10 -7.76 -13.77
C ARG A 151 -0.50 -9.22 -13.83
N THR A 152 -1.44 -9.61 -12.99
CA THR A 152 -1.93 -10.99 -12.94
C THR A 152 -3.37 -11.04 -12.42
N THR A 153 -4.02 -12.18 -12.59
CA THR A 153 -5.35 -12.43 -12.02
C THR A 153 -5.26 -13.48 -10.93
N VAL A 154 -5.78 -13.15 -9.75
CA VAL A 154 -5.89 -14.08 -8.63
C VAL A 154 -7.36 -14.47 -8.46
N PRO A 155 -7.70 -15.78 -8.47
CA PRO A 155 -9.07 -16.24 -8.26
C PRO A 155 -9.63 -15.72 -6.94
N GLY A 156 -10.88 -15.29 -6.95
CA GLY A 156 -11.54 -14.72 -5.77
C GLY A 156 -11.21 -13.24 -5.49
N ILE A 157 -10.13 -12.70 -6.08
CA ILE A 157 -9.72 -11.31 -5.88
C ILE A 157 -9.89 -10.48 -7.16
N GLY A 158 -9.45 -11.02 -8.31
CA GLY A 158 -9.49 -10.33 -9.59
C GLY A 158 -8.10 -9.95 -10.09
N GLN A 159 -8.03 -8.91 -10.93
CA GLN A 159 -6.77 -8.39 -11.46
C GLN A 159 -6.00 -7.65 -10.37
N ILE A 160 -4.72 -7.94 -10.27
CA ILE A 160 -3.74 -7.35 -9.35
C ILE A 160 -2.61 -6.77 -10.18
N GLU A 161 -2.09 -5.65 -9.74
CA GLU A 161 -0.87 -5.04 -10.25
C GLU A 161 0.05 -4.74 -9.07
N THR A 162 1.30 -5.21 -9.17
CA THR A 162 2.38 -4.93 -8.23
C THR A 162 3.42 -4.09 -8.96
N ASP A 163 3.86 -2.98 -8.38
CA ASP A 163 4.74 -2.03 -9.09
C ASP A 163 6.13 -2.60 -9.30
N GLU A 164 6.69 -3.28 -8.30
CA GLU A 164 7.94 -4.02 -8.42
C GLU A 164 7.93 -5.27 -7.53
N LEU A 165 8.61 -6.31 -7.96
CA LEU A 165 8.75 -7.56 -7.24
C LEU A 165 10.23 -7.87 -7.04
N TYR A 166 10.63 -8.08 -5.79
CA TYR A 166 11.96 -8.57 -5.43
C TYR A 166 11.92 -10.00 -4.93
N VAL A 167 12.99 -10.73 -5.17
CA VAL A 167 13.31 -11.96 -4.46
C VAL A 167 14.60 -11.76 -3.68
N GLY A 168 14.69 -12.35 -2.50
CA GLY A 168 15.85 -12.16 -1.63
C GLY A 168 16.17 -13.40 -0.81
N VAL A 169 17.40 -13.44 -0.30
CA VAL A 169 17.86 -14.44 0.64
C VAL A 169 18.56 -13.75 1.82
N ASP A 170 18.23 -14.15 3.03
CA ASP A 170 18.87 -13.63 4.22
C ASP A 170 20.13 -14.46 4.61
N ARG A 171 20.81 -14.02 5.67
CA ARG A 171 22.01 -14.69 6.20
C ARG A 171 21.77 -16.10 6.71
N HIS A 172 20.53 -16.51 6.91
CA HIS A 172 20.14 -17.84 7.37
C HIS A 172 19.72 -18.77 6.21
N GLY A 173 19.74 -18.25 4.96
CA GLY A 173 19.32 -18.98 3.77
C GLY A 173 17.80 -19.02 3.58
N VAL A 174 17.05 -18.19 4.30
CA VAL A 174 15.60 -18.07 4.09
C VAL A 174 15.32 -17.28 2.82
N HIS A 175 14.49 -17.85 1.95
CA HIS A 175 14.09 -17.22 0.70
C HIS A 175 12.81 -16.40 0.89
N TYR A 176 12.84 -15.17 0.39
CA TYR A 176 11.77 -14.20 0.48
C TYR A 176 11.28 -13.77 -0.89
N VAL A 177 10.02 -13.36 -0.93
CA VAL A 177 9.47 -12.53 -2.00
C VAL A 177 8.91 -11.25 -1.40
N PHE A 178 9.32 -10.10 -1.94
CA PHE A 178 8.93 -8.76 -1.49
C PHE A 178 8.19 -8.06 -2.64
N PRO A 179 6.85 -8.13 -2.69
CA PRO A 179 6.10 -7.26 -3.58
C PRO A 179 6.14 -5.83 -3.03
N VAL A 180 6.44 -4.87 -3.89
CA VAL A 180 6.58 -3.46 -3.54
C VAL A 180 5.51 -2.66 -4.24
N GLN A 181 4.74 -1.91 -3.45
CA GLN A 181 3.84 -0.85 -3.92
C GLN A 181 4.52 0.49 -3.74
N ALA A 182 4.66 1.25 -4.82
CA ALA A 182 5.23 2.58 -4.81
C ALA A 182 4.15 3.65 -4.72
N LYS A 183 4.38 4.69 -3.91
CA LYS A 183 3.51 5.85 -3.80
C LYS A 183 4.31 7.13 -4.01
N GLY A 184 4.10 7.75 -5.15
CA GLY A 184 4.74 9.00 -5.53
C GLY A 184 4.18 10.22 -4.78
N SER A 185 4.86 11.34 -4.90
CA SER A 185 4.33 12.65 -4.51
C SER A 185 3.55 13.23 -5.69
N HIS A 186 2.24 13.44 -5.54
CA HIS A 186 1.45 14.03 -6.62
C HIS A 186 1.78 15.54 -6.75
N PRO A 187 1.95 16.10 -7.99
CA PRO A 187 2.26 17.53 -8.22
C PRO A 187 1.27 18.52 -7.57
N LYS A 188 0.08 18.07 -7.18
CA LYS A 188 -0.95 18.87 -6.49
C LYS A 188 -0.95 18.72 -4.97
N GLY A 189 0.14 18.23 -4.36
CA GLY A 189 0.25 18.10 -2.90
C GLY A 189 -0.61 17.00 -2.27
N ARG A 190 -1.31 16.17 -3.07
CA ARG A 190 -1.97 14.96 -2.58
C ARG A 190 -0.96 13.82 -2.58
N GLN A 191 -0.55 13.38 -1.41
CA GLN A 191 0.17 12.12 -1.30
C GLN A 191 -0.80 10.96 -1.63
N GLU A 192 -0.43 10.13 -2.61
CA GLU A 192 -1.10 8.86 -2.80
C GLU A 192 -0.78 7.96 -1.60
N GLN A 193 -1.79 7.27 -1.11
CA GLN A 193 -1.65 6.40 0.07
C GLN A 193 -1.89 4.96 -0.34
N ALA A 194 -1.05 4.07 0.16
CA ALA A 194 -1.32 2.65 0.09
C ALA A 194 -2.41 2.24 1.09
N SER A 195 -2.96 1.07 0.90
CA SER A 195 -3.97 0.52 1.78
C SER A 195 -3.75 -0.99 2.00
N LEU A 196 -4.32 -1.52 3.06
CA LEU A 196 -4.29 -2.95 3.35
C LEU A 196 -4.80 -3.80 2.18
N VAL A 197 -5.73 -3.29 1.37
CA VAL A 197 -6.22 -4.02 0.18
C VAL A 197 -5.07 -4.35 -0.78
N GLN A 198 -4.15 -3.42 -1.01
CA GLN A 198 -3.00 -3.65 -1.90
C GLN A 198 -2.03 -4.66 -1.27
N VAL A 199 -1.75 -4.53 0.02
CA VAL A 199 -0.91 -5.49 0.78
C VAL A 199 -1.48 -6.91 0.70
N GLU A 200 -2.79 -7.07 0.90
CA GLU A 200 -3.47 -8.37 0.81
C GLU A 200 -3.47 -8.94 -0.60
N GLN A 201 -3.66 -8.10 -1.60
CA GLN A 201 -3.63 -8.50 -3.00
C GLN A 201 -2.24 -9.02 -3.39
N ASP A 202 -1.20 -8.31 -3.01
CA ASP A 202 0.18 -8.69 -3.25
C ASP A 202 0.54 -10.01 -2.56
N ALA A 203 0.15 -10.16 -1.30
CA ALA A 203 0.37 -11.40 -0.56
C ALA A 203 -0.36 -12.60 -1.20
N ALA A 204 -1.60 -12.40 -1.64
CA ALA A 204 -2.37 -13.45 -2.32
C ALA A 204 -1.75 -13.85 -3.67
N MET A 205 -1.23 -12.87 -4.40
CA MET A 205 -0.47 -13.11 -5.64
C MET A 205 0.80 -13.91 -5.34
N CYS A 206 1.57 -13.50 -4.33
CA CYS A 206 2.80 -14.17 -3.94
C CYS A 206 2.55 -15.61 -3.50
N ALA A 207 1.55 -15.86 -2.66
CA ALA A 207 1.20 -17.21 -2.21
C ALA A 207 0.90 -18.16 -3.37
N ARG A 208 0.36 -17.63 -4.48
CA ARG A 208 0.05 -18.42 -5.66
C ARG A 208 1.26 -18.63 -6.59
N LYS A 209 2.03 -17.55 -6.83
CA LYS A 209 3.12 -17.60 -7.83
C LYS A 209 4.44 -18.10 -7.27
N PHE A 210 4.65 -17.93 -5.98
CA PHE A 210 5.89 -18.23 -5.28
C PHE A 210 5.63 -19.09 -4.03
N PRO A 211 4.96 -20.24 -4.20
CA PRO A 211 4.72 -21.13 -3.05
C PRO A 211 6.07 -21.59 -2.49
N GLY A 212 6.24 -21.45 -1.19
CA GLY A 212 7.51 -21.79 -0.51
C GLY A 212 8.46 -20.63 -0.23
N LEU A 213 8.21 -19.43 -0.80
CA LEU A 213 8.91 -18.22 -0.39
C LEU A 213 8.11 -17.49 0.69
N LEU A 214 8.84 -16.92 1.66
CA LEU A 214 8.22 -16.09 2.69
C LEU A 214 7.86 -14.71 2.11
N CYS A 215 6.57 -14.44 1.98
CA CYS A 215 6.10 -13.17 1.45
C CYS A 215 6.11 -12.08 2.54
N ARG A 216 6.70 -10.92 2.21
CA ARG A 216 6.72 -9.70 3.02
C ARG A 216 6.40 -8.51 2.12
N PRO A 217 5.13 -8.10 2.01
CA PRO A 217 4.75 -6.92 1.24
C PRO A 217 5.40 -5.65 1.81
N ILE A 218 5.85 -4.78 0.90
CA ILE A 218 6.47 -3.50 1.24
C ILE A 218 5.70 -2.37 0.54
N VAL A 219 5.48 -1.29 1.26
CA VAL A 219 5.07 -0.01 0.69
C VAL A 219 6.28 0.91 0.71
N ALA A 220 6.65 1.45 -0.46
CA ALA A 220 7.62 2.51 -0.62
C ALA A 220 6.88 3.82 -0.90
N GLN A 221 7.20 4.88 -0.16
CA GLN A 221 6.53 6.17 -0.32
C GLN A 221 7.52 7.33 -0.25
N PHE A 222 7.41 8.29 -1.18
CA PHE A 222 8.05 9.57 -1.00
C PHE A 222 7.34 10.38 0.10
N ILE A 223 8.10 10.78 1.13
CA ILE A 223 7.69 11.81 2.09
C ILE A 223 8.10 13.19 1.55
N GLN A 224 9.32 13.27 1.03
CA GLN A 224 9.92 14.41 0.34
C GLN A 224 10.69 13.90 -0.88
N PRO A 225 11.15 14.75 -1.80
CA PRO A 225 11.88 14.30 -2.98
C PRO A 225 13.14 13.48 -2.70
N ASP A 226 13.75 13.68 -1.53
CA ASP A 226 14.97 12.99 -1.07
C ASP A 226 14.72 12.08 0.14
N LEU A 227 13.46 11.97 0.62
CA LEU A 227 13.09 11.19 1.80
C LEU A 227 12.12 10.08 1.43
N VAL A 228 12.56 8.85 1.57
CA VAL A 228 11.81 7.63 1.26
C VAL A 228 11.44 6.89 2.55
N ALA A 229 10.16 6.63 2.74
CA ALA A 229 9.68 5.69 3.74
C ALA A 229 9.53 4.30 3.14
N LEU A 230 9.95 3.28 3.86
CA LEU A 230 9.67 1.87 3.60
C LEU A 230 8.92 1.27 4.77
N LEU A 231 7.79 0.63 4.47
CA LEU A 231 6.91 0.01 5.45
C LEU A 231 6.70 -1.46 5.07
N MET A 232 7.05 -2.39 5.96
CA MET A 232 6.93 -3.83 5.72
C MET A 232 5.79 -4.42 6.52
N PHE A 233 5.01 -5.26 5.87
CA PHE A 233 3.82 -5.88 6.46
C PHE A 233 3.98 -7.39 6.60
N GLY A 234 3.31 -7.93 7.60
CA GLY A 234 3.23 -9.36 7.84
C GLY A 234 1.96 -9.73 8.56
N ARG A 235 1.82 -11.02 8.87
CA ARG A 235 0.71 -11.53 9.66
C ARG A 235 1.19 -11.97 11.03
N THR A 236 0.37 -11.73 12.04
CA THR A 236 0.52 -12.32 13.37
C THR A 236 0.19 -13.82 13.32
N ASP A 237 0.44 -14.53 14.40
CA ASP A 237 0.03 -15.94 14.57
C ASP A 237 -1.49 -16.11 14.49
N SER A 238 -2.25 -15.08 14.88
CA SER A 238 -3.71 -15.04 14.71
C SER A 238 -4.16 -14.76 13.27
N GLY A 239 -3.22 -14.49 12.36
CA GLY A 239 -3.48 -14.22 10.95
C GLY A 239 -3.85 -12.77 10.63
N GLU A 240 -3.82 -11.87 11.62
CA GLU A 240 -4.08 -10.44 11.43
C GLU A 240 -2.88 -9.74 10.77
N TRP A 241 -3.17 -8.79 9.89
CA TRP A 241 -2.14 -7.96 9.29
C TRP A 241 -1.63 -6.93 10.28
N VAL A 242 -0.31 -6.76 10.28
CA VAL A 242 0.40 -5.76 11.10
C VAL A 242 1.52 -5.11 10.30
N LEU A 243 1.84 -3.88 10.66
CA LEU A 243 3.08 -3.23 10.26
C LEU A 243 4.21 -3.84 11.10
N MET A 244 5.14 -4.54 10.44
CA MET A 244 6.26 -5.22 11.09
C MET A 244 7.48 -4.30 11.29
N ALA A 245 7.72 -3.42 10.32
CA ALA A 245 8.84 -2.49 10.35
C ALA A 245 8.55 -1.25 9.52
N GLU A 246 9.09 -0.12 9.94
CA GLU A 246 9.12 1.12 9.18
C GLU A 246 10.48 1.79 9.33
N LYS A 247 11.04 2.30 8.22
CA LYS A 247 12.27 3.08 8.18
C LYS A 247 12.16 4.20 7.17
N HIS A 248 12.79 5.33 7.53
CA HIS A 248 12.90 6.49 6.67
C HIS A 248 14.34 6.70 6.25
N TYR A 249 14.58 6.74 4.96
CA TYR A 249 15.91 6.94 4.38
C TYR A 249 15.97 8.30 3.69
N ARG A 250 16.88 9.17 4.16
CA ARG A 250 17.19 10.44 3.49
C ARG A 250 18.38 10.24 2.57
N LEU A 251 18.14 10.38 1.29
CA LEU A 251 19.18 10.32 0.25
C LEU A 251 19.89 11.67 0.19
N THR A 252 21.18 11.70 0.53
CA THR A 252 21.96 12.92 0.62
C THR A 252 23.26 12.83 -0.21
N PRO A 253 23.87 13.97 -0.60
CA PRO A 253 25.27 13.98 -1.01
C PRO A 253 26.15 13.31 0.05
N ALA A 254 27.18 12.57 -0.41
CA ALA A 254 28.02 11.77 0.48
C ALA A 254 28.71 12.57 1.60
N ASP A 255 29.06 13.82 1.32
CA ASP A 255 29.68 14.76 2.24
C ASP A 255 28.72 15.32 3.31
N GLN A 256 27.42 15.10 3.17
CA GLN A 256 26.41 15.51 4.15
C GLN A 256 26.08 14.42 5.18
N VAL A 257 26.67 13.25 5.08
CA VAL A 257 26.63 12.23 6.15
C VAL A 257 27.76 12.55 7.12
N THR A 258 27.39 13.08 8.30
CA THR A 258 28.37 13.60 9.27
C THR A 258 28.93 12.49 10.15
N PRO A 259 30.10 12.72 10.82
CA PRO A 259 30.61 11.79 11.82
C PRO A 259 29.62 11.52 12.96
N GLU A 260 28.82 12.52 13.34
CA GLU A 260 27.79 12.41 14.38
C GLU A 260 26.64 11.50 13.91
N ASP A 261 26.23 11.58 12.63
CA ASP A 261 25.27 10.64 12.05
C ASP A 261 25.80 9.20 12.14
N LEU A 262 27.07 8.99 11.75
CA LEU A 262 27.68 7.67 11.77
C LEU A 262 27.85 7.13 13.20
N GLN A 263 28.11 7.98 14.18
CA GLN A 263 28.17 7.57 15.58
C GLN A 263 26.80 7.13 16.07
N ARG A 264 25.74 7.92 15.81
CA ARG A 264 24.37 7.60 16.18
C ARG A 264 23.89 6.25 15.60
N TYR A 265 24.32 5.88 14.39
CA TYR A 265 23.94 4.61 13.75
C TYR A 265 24.65 3.38 14.34
N ARG A 266 25.70 3.56 15.13
CA ARG A 266 26.37 2.46 15.85
C ARG A 266 25.66 2.07 17.15
N GLU A 267 24.89 3.01 17.71
CA GLU A 267 24.09 2.73 18.88
C GLU A 267 22.88 1.87 18.47
N PRO A 268 22.65 0.70 19.09
CA PRO A 268 21.46 -0.07 18.84
C PRO A 268 20.25 0.82 19.13
N LEU A 269 19.40 1.06 18.14
CA LEU A 269 18.10 1.65 18.41
C LEU A 269 17.35 0.67 19.30
N GLU A 270 17.18 1.00 20.57
CA GLU A 270 16.23 0.31 21.43
C GLU A 270 14.86 0.44 20.75
N ASN A 271 14.35 -0.69 20.24
CA ASN A 271 13.05 -0.78 19.59
C ASN A 271 11.94 -0.93 20.64
#